data_4f28b3b80ef0026929e89be98b3ba5cf
#
_entry.id   4f28b3b80ef0026929e89be98b3ba5cf
#
_cell.length_a   1.000
_cell.length_b   1.000
_cell.length_c   1.000
_cell.angle_alpha   90.00
_cell.angle_beta   90.00
_cell.angle_gamma   90.00
#
_symmetry.space_group_name_H-M   'P 1'
#
loop_
_entity.id
_entity.type
_entity.pdbx_description
1 polymer ?
#
loop_
_entity_poly.entity_id
_entity_poly.type
_entity_poly.pdbx_seq_one_letter_code
_entity_poly.pdbx_strand_id
1 'polypeptide(L)'
;MHQRGAAHAKVSVQKGHDLLLCNNDAGRAGLRYPRQMTSLDDLISNADVALRTLSHSAHPTRAMPLPAQAASTAALSIEQRRLSGALMRINHVGEVCAQALYAAQALTARTPELRSQMQAAAREETDHLAWTERRLTELGGRTSLLNPLWYAGAFAIGLAAGRAGDRISLGFVVETERQVEAHLADHLQRLPEHDLASRAVVAQMKDDEARHADQALQAGAAPVPAPVRWLMRAAARVMTRTAHYV
;
A
#
# COMPACT_ATOMS: atom_id res chain seq x y z
N MET A 1 -58.91 -26.43 29.20
CA MET A 1 -60.01 -25.70 28.50
C MET A 1 -59.40 -24.80 27.44
N HIS A 2 -59.93 -25.00 26.21
CA HIS A 2 -59.81 -24.23 24.97
C HIS A 2 -58.40 -24.11 24.38
N GLN A 3 -58.08 -24.86 23.41
CA GLN A 3 -58.35 -25.13 21.96
C GLN A 3 -58.58 -23.88 21.07
N ARG A 4 -57.85 -23.95 19.92
CA ARG A 4 -58.07 -23.48 18.54
C ARG A 4 -57.04 -22.44 18.12
N GLY A 5 -56.50 -22.46 16.88
CA GLY A 5 -56.69 -23.35 15.74
C GLY A 5 -55.82 -22.85 14.60
N ALA A 6 -55.42 -23.78 13.75
CA ALA A 6 -54.61 -23.59 12.57
C ALA A 6 -55.38 -22.89 11.44
N ALA A 7 -54.70 -22.13 10.61
CA ALA A 7 -55.21 -21.74 9.28
C ALA A 7 -54.08 -21.88 8.22
N HIS A 8 -54.25 -22.96 7.42
CA HIS A 8 -53.52 -23.15 6.16
C HIS A 8 -54.11 -22.21 5.07
N ALA A 9 -53.27 -21.45 4.43
CA ALA A 9 -53.62 -20.79 3.17
C ALA A 9 -52.94 -21.52 2.01
N LYS A 10 -53.79 -22.12 1.15
CA LYS A 10 -53.43 -22.74 -0.13
C LYS A 10 -53.16 -21.64 -1.15
N VAL A 11 -52.06 -21.68 -1.84
CA VAL A 11 -51.76 -20.86 -3.02
C VAL A 11 -52.21 -21.65 -4.25
N SER A 12 -53.20 -21.08 -4.93
CA SER A 12 -53.75 -21.54 -6.21
C SER A 12 -52.87 -21.06 -7.37
N VAL A 13 -52.44 -21.99 -8.20
CA VAL A 13 -51.78 -21.71 -9.48
C VAL A 13 -52.83 -21.35 -10.52
N GLN A 14 -52.73 -20.17 -11.11
CA GLN A 14 -53.52 -19.80 -12.28
C GLN A 14 -52.63 -19.52 -13.47
N LYS A 15 -52.73 -20.38 -14.49
CA LYS A 15 -52.19 -20.17 -15.83
C LYS A 15 -53.06 -19.16 -16.56
N GLY A 16 -52.45 -18.13 -17.11
CA GLY A 16 -53.07 -17.22 -18.07
C GLY A 16 -52.03 -16.83 -19.12
N HIS A 17 -52.24 -17.33 -20.33
CA HIS A 17 -51.57 -16.84 -21.54
C HIS A 17 -52.10 -15.45 -21.84
N ASP A 18 -51.25 -14.49 -22.12
CA ASP A 18 -51.48 -13.44 -23.07
C ASP A 18 -50.20 -12.98 -23.73
N LEU A 19 -50.23 -13.06 -25.03
CA LEU A 19 -49.23 -12.59 -25.98
C LEU A 19 -49.33 -11.06 -26.17
N LEU A 20 -48.21 -10.49 -26.61
CA LEU A 20 -48.02 -9.24 -27.34
C LEU A 20 -47.84 -7.97 -26.48
N LEU A 21 -46.61 -7.46 -26.44
CA LEU A 21 -46.16 -6.37 -27.32
C LEU A 21 -44.68 -6.10 -27.03
N CYS A 22 -43.87 -6.31 -28.07
CA CYS A 22 -42.48 -5.84 -28.10
C CYS A 22 -42.48 -4.31 -27.99
N ASN A 23 -41.99 -3.80 -26.88
CA ASN A 23 -41.48 -2.43 -26.85
C ASN A 23 -39.95 -2.49 -26.76
N ASN A 24 -39.35 -2.19 -27.90
CA ASN A 24 -37.94 -2.17 -28.18
C ASN A 24 -37.39 -0.83 -27.68
N ASP A 25 -37.17 -0.70 -26.36
CA ASP A 25 -36.37 0.35 -25.77
C ASP A 25 -35.23 -0.29 -24.99
N ALA A 26 -34.36 -0.99 -25.72
CA ALA A 26 -33.03 -1.30 -25.26
C ALA A 26 -32.21 0.01 -25.17
N GLY A 27 -32.48 0.75 -24.09
CA GLY A 27 -31.60 1.83 -23.68
C GLY A 27 -30.17 1.31 -23.66
N ARG A 28 -29.32 1.88 -24.49
CA ARG A 28 -27.89 1.66 -24.58
C ARG A 28 -27.24 1.89 -23.20
N ALA A 29 -27.31 0.87 -22.34
CA ALA A 29 -26.35 0.73 -21.26
C ALA A 29 -25.00 0.49 -21.96
N GLY A 30 -24.30 1.56 -22.25
CA GLY A 30 -22.94 1.49 -22.76
C GLY A 30 -22.12 0.71 -21.77
N LEU A 31 -21.83 -0.55 -22.13
CA LEU A 31 -20.76 -1.32 -21.52
C LEU A 31 -19.51 -0.45 -21.60
N ARG A 32 -19.19 0.22 -20.51
CA ARG A 32 -17.88 0.83 -20.34
C ARG A 32 -16.89 -0.34 -20.24
N TYR A 33 -16.43 -0.81 -21.40
CA TYR A 33 -15.21 -1.61 -21.43
C TYR A 33 -14.13 -0.81 -20.69
N PRO A 34 -13.45 -1.39 -19.71
CA PRO A 34 -12.31 -0.72 -19.14
C PRO A 34 -11.38 -0.36 -20.32
N ARG A 35 -11.10 0.93 -20.46
CA ARG A 35 -10.21 1.43 -21.50
C ARG A 35 -8.91 0.64 -21.38
N GLN A 36 -8.58 -0.17 -22.38
CA GLN A 36 -7.25 -0.80 -22.41
C GLN A 36 -6.26 0.37 -22.49
N MET A 37 -5.54 0.59 -21.38
CA MET A 37 -4.51 1.62 -21.34
C MET A 37 -3.48 1.28 -22.40
N THR A 38 -3.07 2.28 -23.16
CA THR A 38 -1.97 2.13 -24.11
C THR A 38 -0.65 2.09 -23.35
N SER A 39 0.40 1.57 -23.95
CA SER A 39 1.74 1.59 -23.34
C SER A 39 2.21 3.00 -23.00
N LEU A 40 1.72 4.01 -23.72
CA LEU A 40 2.01 5.42 -23.45
C LEU A 40 1.25 5.92 -22.21
N ASP A 41 -0.02 5.56 -22.05
CA ASP A 41 -0.82 5.91 -20.85
C ASP A 41 -0.18 5.31 -19.60
N ASP A 42 0.30 4.06 -19.67
CA ASP A 42 1.02 3.40 -18.57
C ASP A 42 2.32 4.16 -18.22
N LEU A 43 3.09 4.60 -19.22
CA LEU A 43 4.32 5.36 -18.99
C LEU A 43 4.04 6.73 -18.38
N ILE A 44 3.05 7.46 -18.86
CA ILE A 44 2.64 8.76 -18.31
C ILE A 44 2.16 8.60 -16.86
N SER A 45 1.35 7.59 -16.58
CA SER A 45 0.86 7.32 -15.23
C SER A 45 2.00 6.99 -14.25
N ASN A 46 3.00 6.23 -14.70
CA ASN A 46 4.16 5.92 -13.86
C ASN A 46 5.07 7.14 -13.66
N ALA A 47 5.22 8.00 -14.66
CA ALA A 47 5.94 9.26 -14.52
C ALA A 47 5.22 10.20 -13.53
N ASP A 48 3.90 10.29 -13.58
CA ASP A 48 3.10 11.06 -12.60
C ASP A 48 3.30 10.53 -11.18
N VAL A 49 3.21 9.20 -10.98
CA VAL A 49 3.48 8.57 -9.67
C VAL A 49 4.89 8.91 -9.18
N ALA A 50 5.91 8.78 -10.02
CA ALA A 50 7.29 9.11 -9.66
C ALA A 50 7.44 10.59 -9.27
N LEU A 51 6.87 11.49 -10.04
CA LEU A 51 6.91 12.92 -9.77
C LEU A 51 6.21 13.26 -8.46
N ARG A 52 5.02 12.72 -8.18
CA ARG A 52 4.29 12.94 -6.92
C ARG A 52 5.05 12.42 -5.72
N THR A 53 5.63 11.21 -5.84
CA THR A 53 6.44 10.61 -4.77
C THR A 53 7.68 11.46 -4.45
N LEU A 54 8.33 12.03 -5.46
CA LEU A 54 9.59 12.76 -5.29
C LEU A 54 9.42 14.26 -5.02
N SER A 55 8.25 14.84 -5.38
CA SER A 55 7.98 16.28 -5.23
C SER A 55 7.22 16.64 -3.96
N HIS A 56 7.07 15.70 -3.02
CA HIS A 56 6.31 15.91 -1.78
C HIS A 56 4.84 16.31 -2.03
N SER A 57 4.24 15.74 -3.07
CA SER A 57 2.86 15.98 -3.48
C SER A 57 1.95 14.76 -3.24
N ALA A 58 2.30 13.93 -2.29
CA ALA A 58 1.49 12.77 -1.90
C ALA A 58 0.18 13.27 -1.23
N HIS A 59 -0.95 12.89 -1.80
CA HIS A 59 -2.27 13.20 -1.25
C HIS A 59 -2.86 11.95 -0.60
N PRO A 60 -2.89 11.88 0.74
CA PRO A 60 -3.42 10.71 1.42
C PRO A 60 -4.93 10.62 1.26
N THR A 61 -5.43 9.39 1.14
CA THR A 61 -6.86 9.08 1.13
C THR A 61 -7.37 8.78 2.53
N ARG A 62 -6.51 8.27 3.40
CA ARG A 62 -6.80 8.00 4.82
C ARG A 62 -6.22 9.12 5.70
N ALA A 63 -6.94 9.46 6.76
CA ALA A 63 -6.41 10.37 7.77
C ALA A 63 -5.17 9.77 8.45
N MET A 64 -4.19 10.60 8.78
CA MET A 64 -3.03 10.16 9.56
C MET A 64 -3.50 9.63 10.93
N PRO A 65 -3.05 8.44 11.33
CA PRO A 65 -3.42 7.87 12.62
C PRO A 65 -2.83 8.71 13.75
N LEU A 66 -3.71 9.29 14.56
CA LEU A 66 -3.34 10.08 15.72
C LEU A 66 -4.11 9.53 16.94
N PRO A 67 -3.42 9.22 18.06
CA PRO A 67 -4.11 8.87 19.29
C PRO A 67 -4.88 10.09 19.81
N ALA A 68 -6.03 9.84 20.44
CA ALA A 68 -6.87 10.90 21.02
C ALA A 68 -6.12 11.83 22.00
N GLN A 69 -5.01 11.36 22.57
CA GLN A 69 -4.15 12.08 23.50
C GLN A 69 -2.91 12.73 22.86
N ALA A 70 -2.74 12.63 21.55
CA ALA A 70 -1.52 13.09 20.85
C ALA A 70 -1.38 14.62 20.76
N ALA A 71 -2.23 15.38 21.40
CA ALA A 71 -2.18 16.86 21.40
C ALA A 71 -0.91 17.45 22.04
N SER A 72 0.01 16.64 22.56
CA SER A 72 1.23 17.10 23.23
C SER A 72 2.51 16.49 22.63
N THR A 73 2.90 16.95 21.44
CA THR A 73 4.29 16.83 20.96
C THR A 73 5.28 17.73 21.72
N ALA A 74 4.78 18.56 22.63
CA ALA A 74 5.58 19.54 23.37
C ALA A 74 6.57 18.93 24.36
N ALA A 75 6.52 17.62 24.64
CA ALA A 75 7.30 16.96 25.69
C ALA A 75 8.58 16.25 25.22
N LEU A 76 8.89 16.23 23.91
CA LEU A 76 10.10 15.55 23.42
C LEU A 76 11.36 16.41 23.66
N SER A 77 12.41 15.82 24.25
CA SER A 77 13.72 16.45 24.29
C SER A 77 14.30 16.64 22.87
N ILE A 78 15.35 17.45 22.75
CA ILE A 78 16.03 17.67 21.46
C ILE A 78 16.56 16.33 20.90
N GLU A 79 17.13 15.48 21.76
CA GLU A 79 17.67 14.18 21.40
C GLU A 79 16.54 13.22 20.95
N GLN A 80 15.44 13.19 21.69
CA GLN A 80 14.28 12.38 21.36
C GLN A 80 13.67 12.80 20.00
N ARG A 81 13.53 14.11 19.78
CA ARG A 81 13.04 14.66 18.50
C ARG A 81 13.97 14.31 17.33
N ARG A 82 15.30 14.38 17.53
CA ARG A 82 16.28 13.95 16.52
C ARG A 82 16.19 12.47 16.22
N LEU A 83 16.06 11.63 17.25
CA LEU A 83 15.87 10.18 17.08
C LEU A 83 14.61 9.87 16.30
N SER A 84 13.45 10.40 16.73
CA SER A 84 12.18 10.22 16.02
C SER A 84 12.27 10.69 14.57
N GLY A 85 12.88 11.84 14.31
CA GLY A 85 13.09 12.36 12.96
C GLY A 85 13.98 11.45 12.09
N ALA A 86 15.04 10.88 12.64
CA ALA A 86 15.89 9.93 11.92
C ALA A 86 15.13 8.64 11.58
N LEU A 87 14.37 8.07 12.54
CA LEU A 87 13.56 6.86 12.32
C LEU A 87 12.45 7.10 11.29
N MET A 88 11.75 8.24 11.37
CA MET A 88 10.70 8.61 10.40
C MET A 88 11.28 8.85 9.00
N ARG A 89 12.52 9.39 8.87
CA ARG A 89 13.17 9.53 7.57
C ARG A 89 13.49 8.17 6.94
N ILE A 90 13.95 7.22 7.75
CA ILE A 90 14.18 5.86 7.27
C ILE A 90 12.88 5.24 6.75
N ASN A 91 11.76 5.38 7.51
CA ASN A 91 10.46 4.91 7.07
C ASN A 91 10.05 5.58 5.76
N HIS A 92 10.14 6.92 5.68
CA HIS A 92 9.81 7.65 4.45
C HIS A 92 10.60 7.16 3.23
N VAL A 93 11.89 6.86 3.37
CA VAL A 93 12.68 6.26 2.26
C VAL A 93 12.16 4.86 1.91
N GLY A 94 11.72 4.08 2.89
CA GLY A 94 11.04 2.81 2.67
C GLY A 94 9.81 2.98 1.78
N GLU A 95 8.94 3.96 2.09
CA GLU A 95 7.74 4.25 1.31
C GLU A 95 8.04 4.73 -0.12
N VAL A 96 9.10 5.53 -0.29
CA VAL A 96 9.60 5.91 -1.63
C VAL A 96 10.00 4.67 -2.44
N CYS A 97 10.66 3.70 -1.80
CA CYS A 97 11.03 2.44 -2.44
C CYS A 97 9.79 1.56 -2.73
N ALA A 98 8.84 1.48 -1.80
CA ALA A 98 7.61 0.70 -1.96
C ALA A 98 6.77 1.23 -3.14
N GLN A 99 6.58 2.55 -3.25
CA GLN A 99 5.93 3.17 -4.40
C GLN A 99 6.58 2.77 -5.73
N ALA A 100 7.91 2.82 -5.79
CA ALA A 100 8.66 2.47 -6.99
C ALA A 100 8.54 0.98 -7.33
N LEU A 101 8.60 0.09 -6.32
CA LEU A 101 8.45 -1.36 -6.49
C LEU A 101 7.06 -1.69 -7.02
N TYR A 102 6.00 -1.22 -6.36
CA TYR A 102 4.62 -1.49 -6.78
C TYR A 102 4.29 -0.90 -8.16
N ALA A 103 4.78 0.31 -8.48
CA ALA A 103 4.62 0.91 -9.80
C ALA A 103 5.27 0.05 -10.90
N ALA A 104 6.49 -0.43 -10.69
CA ALA A 104 7.21 -1.30 -11.63
C ALA A 104 6.56 -2.68 -11.78
N GLN A 105 6.09 -3.26 -10.67
CA GLN A 105 5.41 -4.56 -10.67
C GLN A 105 4.03 -4.48 -11.34
N ALA A 106 3.28 -3.39 -11.15
CA ALA A 106 2.03 -3.14 -11.87
C ALA A 106 2.23 -3.05 -13.39
N LEU A 107 3.33 -2.43 -13.86
CA LEU A 107 3.69 -2.36 -15.29
C LEU A 107 3.96 -3.74 -15.90
N THR A 108 4.51 -4.66 -15.13
CA THR A 108 4.95 -5.97 -15.59
C THR A 108 3.98 -7.09 -15.27
N ALA A 109 2.91 -6.82 -14.52
CA ALA A 109 1.85 -7.76 -14.18
C ALA A 109 1.19 -8.32 -15.45
N ARG A 110 1.08 -9.65 -15.53
CA ARG A 110 0.56 -10.36 -16.69
C ARG A 110 -0.96 -10.48 -16.68
N THR A 111 -1.60 -10.28 -15.52
CA THR A 111 -3.05 -10.31 -15.39
C THR A 111 -3.58 -8.95 -14.94
N PRO A 112 -4.80 -8.56 -15.39
CA PRO A 112 -5.45 -7.32 -14.92
C PRO A 112 -5.68 -7.31 -13.41
N GLU A 113 -5.98 -8.46 -12.82
CA GLU A 113 -6.24 -8.64 -11.39
C GLU A 113 -4.99 -8.32 -10.57
N LEU A 114 -3.83 -8.90 -10.96
CA LEU A 114 -2.56 -8.62 -10.29
C LEU A 114 -2.16 -7.16 -10.45
N ARG A 115 -2.32 -6.59 -11.66
CA ARG A 115 -2.07 -5.16 -11.90
C ARG A 115 -2.92 -4.29 -10.97
N SER A 116 -4.22 -4.58 -10.86
CA SER A 116 -5.14 -3.86 -9.97
C SER A 116 -4.74 -3.98 -8.50
N GLN A 117 -4.28 -5.17 -8.08
CA GLN A 117 -3.78 -5.41 -6.73
C GLN A 117 -2.53 -4.57 -6.43
N MET A 118 -1.54 -4.58 -7.33
CA MET A 118 -0.32 -3.75 -7.16
C MET A 118 -0.64 -2.25 -7.12
N GLN A 119 -1.57 -1.80 -7.96
CA GLN A 119 -2.02 -0.40 -7.95
C GLN A 119 -2.80 -0.04 -6.68
N ALA A 120 -3.55 -0.99 -6.10
CA ALA A 120 -4.25 -0.77 -4.83
C ALA A 120 -3.25 -0.62 -3.68
N ALA A 121 -2.25 -1.50 -3.59
CA ALA A 121 -1.17 -1.39 -2.62
C ALA A 121 -0.41 -0.06 -2.78
N ALA A 122 -0.01 0.31 -4.01
CA ALA A 122 0.66 1.60 -4.26
C ALA A 122 -0.16 2.82 -3.78
N ARG A 123 -1.49 2.76 -3.82
CA ARG A 123 -2.33 3.85 -3.26
C ARG A 123 -2.27 3.89 -1.73
N GLU A 124 -2.20 2.75 -1.06
CA GLU A 124 -2.03 2.70 0.40
C GLU A 124 -0.65 3.20 0.83
N GLU A 125 0.39 2.87 0.06
CA GLU A 125 1.74 3.43 0.28
C GLU A 125 1.79 4.96 0.11
N THR A 126 0.89 5.53 -0.69
CA THR A 126 0.76 6.99 -0.78
C THR A 126 0.29 7.60 0.55
N ASP A 127 -0.56 6.90 1.30
CA ASP A 127 -0.96 7.32 2.64
C ASP A 127 0.22 7.30 3.61
N HIS A 128 1.00 6.19 3.62
CA HIS A 128 2.19 6.04 4.45
C HIS A 128 3.26 7.10 4.13
N LEU A 129 3.48 7.36 2.84
CA LEU A 129 4.40 8.40 2.38
C LEU A 129 4.00 9.78 2.93
N ALA A 130 2.73 10.15 2.80
CA ALA A 130 2.22 11.44 3.29
C ALA A 130 2.26 11.54 4.82
N TRP A 131 1.97 10.45 5.55
CA TRP A 131 2.02 10.44 7.02
C TRP A 131 3.45 10.59 7.54
N THR A 132 4.39 9.87 6.94
CA THR A 132 5.82 9.94 7.33
C THR A 132 6.41 11.31 6.99
N GLU A 133 6.06 11.91 5.86
CA GLU A 133 6.49 13.24 5.46
C GLU A 133 5.95 14.32 6.41
N ARG A 134 4.63 14.28 6.69
CA ARG A 134 4.01 15.19 7.66
C ARG A 134 4.66 15.07 9.03
N ARG A 135 4.90 13.83 9.50
CA ARG A 135 5.54 13.61 10.79
C ARG A 135 6.98 14.14 10.83
N LEU A 136 7.75 13.96 9.76
CA LEU A 136 9.07 14.57 9.61
C LEU A 136 9.02 16.10 9.77
N THR A 137 8.08 16.75 9.09
CA THR A 137 7.89 18.20 9.18
C THR A 137 7.55 18.66 10.61
N GLU A 138 6.65 17.95 11.30
CA GLU A 138 6.27 18.22 12.71
C GLU A 138 7.46 18.06 13.67
N LEU A 139 8.38 17.16 13.36
CA LEU A 139 9.61 16.93 14.13
C LEU A 139 10.74 17.94 13.79
N GLY A 140 10.52 18.81 12.79
CA GLY A 140 11.56 19.74 12.27
C GLY A 140 12.64 18.99 11.48
N GLY A 141 12.35 17.80 10.99
CA GLY A 141 13.21 17.00 10.12
C GLY A 141 13.00 17.30 8.64
N ARG A 142 13.74 16.58 7.81
CA ARG A 142 13.60 16.61 6.35
C ARG A 142 13.64 15.20 5.78
N THR A 143 13.11 15.03 4.57
CA THR A 143 13.23 13.80 3.79
C THR A 143 14.66 13.60 3.28
N SER A 144 14.96 12.40 2.78
CA SER A 144 16.28 12.09 2.25
C SER A 144 16.52 12.78 0.91
N LEU A 145 17.70 13.37 0.73
CA LEU A 145 18.14 13.94 -0.56
C LEU A 145 18.40 12.85 -1.61
N LEU A 146 18.56 11.61 -1.19
CA LEU A 146 18.80 10.46 -2.07
C LEU A 146 17.52 9.78 -2.53
N ASN A 147 16.33 10.32 -2.22
CA ASN A 147 15.05 9.74 -2.66
C ASN A 147 14.98 9.43 -4.16
N PRO A 148 15.47 10.30 -5.09
CA PRO A 148 15.49 9.97 -6.51
C PRO A 148 16.33 8.72 -6.84
N LEU A 149 17.45 8.52 -6.15
CA LEU A 149 18.31 7.35 -6.34
C LEU A 149 17.63 6.08 -5.78
N TRP A 150 17.03 6.18 -4.60
CA TRP A 150 16.29 5.07 -3.98
C TRP A 150 15.10 4.66 -4.84
N TYR A 151 14.33 5.64 -5.33
CA TYR A 151 13.22 5.39 -6.24
C TYR A 151 13.67 4.65 -7.51
N ALA A 152 14.69 5.17 -8.20
CA ALA A 152 15.19 4.58 -9.44
C ALA A 152 15.71 3.15 -9.24
N GLY A 153 16.45 2.90 -8.15
CA GLY A 153 16.97 1.59 -7.79
C GLY A 153 15.86 0.58 -7.49
N ALA A 154 14.89 0.97 -6.66
CA ALA A 154 13.74 0.15 -6.30
C ALA A 154 12.86 -0.15 -7.55
N PHE A 155 12.63 0.84 -8.40
CA PHE A 155 11.89 0.66 -9.65
C PHE A 155 12.56 -0.37 -10.58
N ALA A 156 13.88 -0.28 -10.75
CA ALA A 156 14.65 -1.24 -11.54
C ALA A 156 14.54 -2.67 -10.98
N ILE A 157 14.61 -2.82 -9.65
CA ILE A 157 14.45 -4.11 -8.96
C ILE A 157 13.02 -4.64 -9.16
N GLY A 158 12.00 -3.80 -9.01
CA GLY A 158 10.59 -4.17 -9.24
C GLY A 158 10.34 -4.63 -10.68
N LEU A 159 10.93 -3.95 -11.68
CA LEU A 159 10.88 -4.39 -13.08
C LEU A 159 11.52 -5.76 -13.27
N ALA A 160 12.68 -6.00 -12.66
CA ALA A 160 13.37 -7.30 -12.77
C ALA A 160 12.53 -8.42 -12.14
N ALA A 161 11.99 -8.21 -10.94
CA ALA A 161 11.12 -9.16 -10.25
C ALA A 161 9.85 -9.48 -11.06
N GLY A 162 9.18 -8.44 -11.61
CA GLY A 162 7.98 -8.62 -12.41
C GLY A 162 8.23 -9.33 -13.74
N ARG A 163 9.35 -9.03 -14.43
CA ARG A 163 9.74 -9.76 -15.64
C ARG A 163 10.06 -11.24 -15.39
N ALA A 164 10.53 -11.58 -14.21
CA ALA A 164 10.76 -12.97 -13.82
C ALA A 164 9.44 -13.77 -13.66
N GLY A 165 8.30 -13.10 -13.54
CA GLY A 165 6.96 -13.68 -13.55
C GLY A 165 6.16 -13.34 -12.29
N ASP A 166 4.83 -13.38 -12.42
CA ASP A 166 3.89 -12.90 -11.40
C ASP A 166 4.10 -13.56 -10.03
N ARG A 167 4.31 -14.86 -9.99
CA ARG A 167 4.55 -15.59 -8.73
C ARG A 167 5.86 -15.19 -8.04
N ILE A 168 6.90 -14.89 -8.83
CA ILE A 168 8.20 -14.42 -8.32
C ILE A 168 8.05 -12.97 -7.84
N SER A 169 7.36 -12.15 -8.61
CA SER A 169 7.02 -10.77 -8.25
C SER A 169 6.28 -10.70 -6.91
N LEU A 170 5.22 -11.51 -6.75
CA LEU A 170 4.48 -11.63 -5.49
C LEU A 170 5.36 -12.14 -4.34
N GLY A 171 6.25 -13.12 -4.60
CA GLY A 171 7.21 -13.61 -3.60
C GLY A 171 8.16 -12.51 -3.14
N PHE A 172 8.59 -11.65 -4.05
CA PHE A 172 9.41 -10.48 -3.73
C PHE A 172 8.65 -9.50 -2.86
N VAL A 173 7.36 -9.22 -3.15
CA VAL A 173 6.48 -8.40 -2.29
C VAL A 173 6.43 -9.01 -0.89
N VAL A 174 6.07 -10.28 -0.74
CA VAL A 174 5.99 -10.94 0.58
C VAL A 174 7.26 -10.77 1.40
N GLU A 175 8.43 -10.97 0.78
CA GLU A 175 9.71 -10.85 1.50
C GLU A 175 10.02 -9.39 1.86
N THR A 176 9.69 -8.43 0.99
CA THR A 176 9.85 -7.00 1.24
C THR A 176 9.00 -6.57 2.42
N GLU A 177 7.69 -6.86 2.39
CA GLU A 177 6.75 -6.44 3.44
C GLU A 177 7.07 -7.05 4.79
N ARG A 178 7.50 -8.32 4.84
CA ARG A 178 7.96 -8.95 6.07
C ARG A 178 9.21 -8.30 6.65
N GLN A 179 10.14 -7.85 5.78
CA GLN A 179 11.33 -7.12 6.24
C GLN A 179 10.95 -5.73 6.74
N VAL A 180 9.99 -5.06 6.09
CA VAL A 180 9.49 -3.75 6.53
C VAL A 180 8.73 -3.89 7.85
N GLU A 181 7.82 -4.87 7.98
CA GLU A 181 7.11 -5.17 9.22
C GLU A 181 8.07 -5.37 10.40
N ALA A 182 9.10 -6.21 10.21
CA ALA A 182 10.11 -6.46 11.24
C ALA A 182 10.90 -5.18 11.59
N HIS A 183 11.19 -4.35 10.60
CA HIS A 183 11.87 -3.07 10.77
C HIS A 183 11.01 -2.06 11.54
N LEU A 184 9.73 -1.96 11.21
CA LEU A 184 8.76 -1.10 11.91
C LEU A 184 8.57 -1.55 13.36
N ALA A 185 8.58 -2.87 13.63
CA ALA A 185 8.56 -3.41 14.98
C ALA A 185 9.80 -2.99 15.81
N ASP A 186 11.01 -3.00 15.21
CA ASP A 186 12.21 -2.45 15.85
C ASP A 186 12.10 -0.94 16.11
N HIS A 187 11.56 -0.18 15.17
CA HIS A 187 11.35 1.25 15.34
C HIS A 187 10.36 1.56 16.48
N LEU A 188 9.30 0.77 16.65
CA LEU A 188 8.38 0.92 17.79
C LEU A 188 9.05 0.72 19.15
N GLN A 189 10.09 -0.12 19.23
CA GLN A 189 10.86 -0.31 20.46
C GLN A 189 11.83 0.86 20.71
N ARG A 190 12.32 1.53 19.67
CA ARG A 190 13.31 2.59 19.74
C ARG A 190 12.71 3.98 19.85
N LEU A 191 11.49 4.18 19.34
CA LEU A 191 10.78 5.46 19.45
C LEU A 191 10.50 5.82 20.92
N PRO A 192 10.69 7.07 21.32
CA PRO A 192 10.37 7.53 22.67
C PRO A 192 8.93 7.17 23.03
N GLU A 193 8.71 6.73 24.27
CA GLU A 193 7.38 6.31 24.74
C GLU A 193 6.34 7.45 24.64
N HIS A 194 6.77 8.70 24.83
CA HIS A 194 5.91 9.87 24.75
C HIS A 194 5.69 10.40 23.33
N ASP A 195 6.40 9.85 22.33
CA ASP A 195 6.16 10.18 20.92
C ASP A 195 4.97 9.39 20.37
N LEU A 196 3.80 9.62 20.95
CA LEU A 196 2.58 8.90 20.61
C LEU A 196 2.19 9.05 19.13
N ALA A 197 2.49 10.20 18.51
CA ALA A 197 2.16 10.45 17.11
C ALA A 197 3.02 9.59 16.16
N SER A 198 4.36 9.57 16.34
CA SER A 198 5.22 8.70 15.54
C SER A 198 4.91 7.22 15.77
N ARG A 199 4.64 6.83 17.02
CA ARG A 199 4.28 5.45 17.38
C ARG A 199 2.98 5.01 16.73
N ALA A 200 1.95 5.89 16.67
CA ALA A 200 0.68 5.58 16.02
C ALA A 200 0.83 5.37 14.51
N VAL A 201 1.61 6.23 13.84
CA VAL A 201 1.92 6.09 12.41
C VAL A 201 2.63 4.77 12.14
N VAL A 202 3.72 4.49 12.87
CA VAL A 202 4.52 3.27 12.67
C VAL A 202 3.74 2.00 13.00
N ALA A 203 2.86 2.02 14.01
CA ALA A 203 2.00 0.89 14.34
C ALA A 203 1.01 0.59 13.22
N GLN A 204 0.35 1.63 12.67
CA GLN A 204 -0.59 1.44 11.57
C GLN A 204 0.11 0.92 10.31
N MET A 205 1.26 1.51 9.95
CA MET A 205 2.06 1.03 8.82
C MET A 205 2.41 -0.45 9.00
N LYS A 206 2.93 -0.84 10.18
CA LYS A 206 3.28 -2.23 10.46
C LYS A 206 2.12 -3.21 10.24
N ASP A 207 0.92 -2.84 10.66
CA ASP A 207 -0.27 -3.68 10.49
C ASP A 207 -0.72 -3.74 9.02
N ASP A 208 -0.55 -2.65 8.27
CA ASP A 208 -0.81 -2.60 6.83
C ASP A 208 0.18 -3.48 6.05
N GLU A 209 1.50 -3.44 6.37
CA GLU A 209 2.52 -4.26 5.71
C GLU A 209 2.31 -5.77 5.96
N ALA A 210 1.94 -6.15 7.19
CA ALA A 210 1.57 -7.54 7.48
C ALA A 210 0.41 -8.01 6.59
N ARG A 211 -0.59 -7.15 6.37
CA ARG A 211 -1.73 -7.42 5.49
C ARG A 211 -1.32 -7.52 4.01
N HIS A 212 -0.43 -6.64 3.54
CA HIS A 212 0.10 -6.69 2.16
C HIS A 212 0.85 -8.00 1.91
N ALA A 213 1.70 -8.43 2.85
CA ALA A 213 2.39 -9.72 2.77
C ALA A 213 1.40 -10.89 2.66
N ASP A 214 0.35 -10.90 3.49
CA ASP A 214 -0.65 -11.96 3.49
C ASP A 214 -1.49 -11.98 2.21
N GLN A 215 -1.87 -10.82 1.67
CA GLN A 215 -2.56 -10.71 0.38
C GLN A 215 -1.71 -11.24 -0.78
N ALA A 216 -0.42 -10.91 -0.80
CA ALA A 216 0.51 -11.41 -1.81
C ALA A 216 0.71 -12.94 -1.71
N LEU A 217 0.74 -13.50 -0.49
CA LEU A 217 0.78 -14.95 -0.26
C LEU A 217 -0.47 -15.64 -0.82
N GLN A 218 -1.66 -15.10 -0.51
CA GLN A 218 -2.94 -15.63 -0.98
C GLN A 218 -3.08 -15.55 -2.51
N ALA A 219 -2.47 -14.54 -3.14
CA ALA A 219 -2.40 -14.39 -4.59
C ALA A 219 -1.43 -15.38 -5.28
N GLY A 220 -0.76 -16.26 -4.54
CA GLY A 220 0.05 -17.34 -5.08
C GLY A 220 1.55 -17.02 -5.20
N ALA A 221 2.08 -16.22 -4.29
CA ALA A 221 3.50 -15.91 -4.21
C ALA A 221 4.39 -17.17 -4.17
N ALA A 222 5.48 -17.17 -4.94
CA ALA A 222 6.51 -18.17 -4.82
C ALA A 222 7.53 -17.78 -3.73
N PRO A 223 8.06 -18.74 -2.95
CA PRO A 223 9.05 -18.42 -1.94
C PRO A 223 10.34 -17.87 -2.58
N VAL A 224 10.87 -16.78 -2.01
CA VAL A 224 12.13 -16.18 -2.46
C VAL A 224 13.30 -17.04 -1.97
N PRO A 225 14.27 -17.39 -2.83
CA PRO A 225 15.46 -18.18 -2.42
C PRO A 225 16.29 -17.46 -1.34
N ALA A 226 16.89 -18.24 -0.44
CA ALA A 226 17.66 -17.71 0.69
C ALA A 226 18.78 -16.71 0.30
N PRO A 227 19.57 -16.92 -0.78
CA PRO A 227 20.57 -15.96 -1.21
C PRO A 227 19.97 -14.60 -1.60
N VAL A 228 18.79 -14.61 -2.29
CA VAL A 228 18.09 -13.39 -2.70
C VAL A 228 17.57 -12.66 -1.46
N ARG A 229 16.96 -13.36 -0.51
CA ARG A 229 16.53 -12.77 0.78
C ARG A 229 17.69 -12.14 1.54
N TRP A 230 18.86 -12.79 1.52
CA TRP A 230 20.06 -12.21 2.14
C TRP A 230 20.49 -10.92 1.44
N LEU A 231 20.49 -10.90 0.10
CA LEU A 231 20.81 -9.71 -0.69
C LEU A 231 19.82 -8.57 -0.43
N MET A 232 18.51 -8.87 -0.36
CA MET A 232 17.47 -7.89 -0.01
C MET A 232 17.74 -7.26 1.37
N ARG A 233 18.04 -8.07 2.38
CA ARG A 233 18.42 -7.57 3.72
C ARG A 233 19.70 -6.74 3.71
N ALA A 234 20.69 -7.11 2.90
CA ALA A 234 21.92 -6.34 2.77
C ALA A 234 21.66 -4.97 2.14
N ALA A 235 20.88 -4.91 1.06
CA ALA A 235 20.45 -3.67 0.42
C ALA A 235 19.64 -2.77 1.38
N ALA A 236 18.68 -3.34 2.11
CA ALA A 236 17.89 -2.63 3.11
C ALA A 236 18.77 -2.03 4.22
N ARG A 237 19.81 -2.75 4.69
CA ARG A 237 20.76 -2.21 5.68
C ARG A 237 21.57 -1.03 5.15
N VAL A 238 21.98 -1.06 3.88
CA VAL A 238 22.69 0.07 3.24
C VAL A 238 21.74 1.27 3.19
N MET A 239 20.54 1.09 2.70
CA MET A 239 19.50 2.13 2.60
C MET A 239 19.21 2.74 3.98
N THR A 240 18.89 1.94 4.99
CA THR A 240 18.52 2.43 6.33
C THR A 240 19.67 3.16 7.02
N ARG A 241 20.90 2.66 6.90
CA ARG A 241 22.09 3.36 7.45
C ARG A 241 22.30 4.71 6.77
N THR A 242 22.16 4.78 5.44
CA THR A 242 22.33 6.02 4.70
C THR A 242 21.20 7.01 5.03
N ALA A 243 19.94 6.57 4.99
CA ALA A 243 18.78 7.40 5.29
C ALA A 243 18.75 7.94 6.72
N HIS A 244 19.44 7.30 7.66
CA HIS A 244 19.55 7.80 9.03
C HIS A 244 20.23 9.18 9.09
N TYR A 245 21.17 9.46 8.20
CA TYR A 245 22.00 10.66 8.23
C TYR A 245 21.68 11.67 7.11
N VAL A 246 21.18 11.19 5.97
CA VAL A 246 21.04 12.00 4.74
C VAL A 246 19.54 12.17 4.36
#